data_53beeaa945a0024d8b0c1d2a0d5fa6b7
#
_entry.id   53beeaa945a0024d8b0c1d2a0d5fa6b7
#
_cell.length_a   1.000
_cell.length_b   1.000
_cell.length_c   1.000
_cell.angle_alpha   90.00
_cell.angle_beta   90.00
_cell.angle_gamma   90.00
#
_symmetry.space_group_name_H-M   'P 1'
#
loop_
_entity.id
_entity.type
_entity.pdbx_description
1 polymer ?
#
loop_
_entity_poly.entity_id
_entity_poly.type
_entity_poly.pdbx_seq_one_letter_code
_entity_poly.pdbx_strand_id
1 'polypeptide(L)'
;RQRQMCIRDSYSVNIIDFGAKPDGITLNTKAINDAIQQVNAKGGGKVIIPEGLWLTGPIELLSNVNLYTEKNALVLFSADHSLYPIINTSFEGLETRRCQSPISARNAENIAITGHGVFDGNGDTWRPTKKDKLTEGQWKKLVASGGVVDTDGRIWYPSEGALKGAILSKDNFNVPRGELTDSDWDYMRDWLRPVLLSFIKCNKVLLEGATFKNSPSWCL
;
A
#
# COMPACT_ATOMS: atom_id res chain seq x y z
N ARG A 1 26.85 19.17 2.98
CA ARG A 1 26.75 18.77 4.41
C ARG A 1 25.46 17.98 4.55
N GLN A 2 25.56 16.65 4.58
CA GLN A 2 24.47 15.78 5.00
C GLN A 2 24.09 16.17 6.44
N ARG A 3 22.91 16.76 6.62
CA ARG A 3 22.33 16.85 7.94
C ARG A 3 21.91 15.46 8.34
N GLN A 4 22.66 14.84 9.24
CA GLN A 4 22.30 13.59 9.88
C GLN A 4 20.88 13.75 10.46
N MET A 5 19.99 12.89 10.00
CA MET A 5 18.65 12.77 10.57
C MET A 5 18.82 12.18 11.98
N CYS A 6 18.53 12.98 13.01
CA CYS A 6 18.62 12.55 14.41
C CYS A 6 17.39 11.70 14.77
N ILE A 7 17.25 10.53 14.17
CA ILE A 7 16.44 9.48 14.79
C ILE A 7 17.32 8.89 15.89
N ARG A 8 16.78 8.76 17.11
CA ARG A 8 17.50 8.13 18.21
C ARG A 8 17.76 6.66 17.86
N ASP A 9 18.93 6.36 17.31
CA ASP A 9 19.34 4.98 16.96
C ASP A 9 19.47 4.06 18.18
N SER A 10 19.43 4.62 19.39
CA SER A 10 19.60 3.87 20.64
C SER A 10 18.38 3.05 21.06
N TYR A 11 17.18 3.36 20.57
CA TYR A 11 15.97 2.60 20.85
C TYR A 11 15.50 1.87 19.61
N SER A 12 15.44 0.55 19.72
CA SER A 12 14.96 -0.29 18.63
C SER A 12 14.08 -1.43 19.16
N VAL A 13 13.08 -1.79 18.38
CA VAL A 13 12.21 -2.93 18.64
C VAL A 13 12.15 -3.81 17.40
N ASN A 14 11.90 -5.09 17.62
CA ASN A 14 11.68 -6.07 16.56
C ASN A 14 10.18 -6.37 16.47
N ILE A 15 9.62 -6.44 15.26
CA ILE A 15 8.19 -6.73 15.09
C ILE A 15 7.79 -8.11 15.62
N ILE A 16 8.74 -9.05 15.72
CA ILE A 16 8.52 -10.37 16.32
C ILE A 16 8.08 -10.25 17.78
N ASP A 17 8.62 -9.28 18.51
CA ASP A 17 8.26 -9.05 19.92
C ASP A 17 6.80 -8.56 20.08
N PHE A 18 6.18 -8.14 18.99
CA PHE A 18 4.78 -7.75 18.90
C PHE A 18 3.88 -8.86 18.34
N GLY A 19 4.41 -10.06 18.16
CA GLY A 19 3.66 -11.21 17.68
C GLY A 19 3.64 -11.39 16.16
N ALA A 20 4.48 -10.66 15.42
CA ALA A 20 4.60 -10.84 13.97
C ALA A 20 5.17 -12.21 13.61
N LYS A 21 4.70 -12.79 12.50
CA LYS A 21 5.13 -14.10 11.99
C LYS A 21 5.52 -14.02 10.51
N PRO A 22 6.71 -14.51 10.13
CA PRO A 22 7.24 -14.45 8.77
C PRO A 22 6.78 -15.64 7.91
N ASP A 23 5.52 -16.04 7.99
CA ASP A 23 4.96 -17.24 7.34
C ASP A 23 4.23 -16.96 6.03
N GLY A 24 4.09 -15.69 5.64
CA GLY A 24 3.35 -15.28 4.45
C GLY A 24 1.83 -15.47 4.54
N ILE A 25 1.31 -15.85 5.69
CA ILE A 25 -0.11 -16.18 5.92
C ILE A 25 -0.69 -15.32 7.04
N THR A 26 0.02 -15.21 8.16
CA THR A 26 -0.40 -14.41 9.31
C THR A 26 -0.37 -12.93 8.97
N LEU A 27 -1.47 -12.23 9.23
CA LEU A 27 -1.57 -10.79 9.01
C LEU A 27 -0.82 -10.04 10.13
N ASN A 28 0.21 -9.30 9.77
CA ASN A 28 1.11 -8.62 10.72
C ASN A 28 0.80 -7.13 10.89
N THR A 29 -0.32 -6.65 10.36
CA THR A 29 -0.68 -5.22 10.38
C THR A 29 -0.65 -4.63 11.78
N LYS A 30 -1.30 -5.31 12.73
CA LYS A 30 -1.33 -4.85 14.12
C LYS A 30 0.05 -4.84 14.75
N ALA A 31 0.81 -5.92 14.60
CA ALA A 31 2.15 -6.03 15.18
C ALA A 31 3.09 -4.94 14.69
N ILE A 32 3.09 -4.65 13.38
CA ILE A 32 3.95 -3.61 12.81
C ILE A 32 3.51 -2.21 13.28
N ASN A 33 2.20 -1.91 13.24
CA ASN A 33 1.72 -0.60 13.67
C ASN A 33 1.88 -0.39 15.18
N ASP A 34 1.70 -1.40 16.02
CA ASP A 34 1.95 -1.32 17.46
C ASP A 34 3.44 -1.03 17.75
N ALA A 35 4.35 -1.67 17.02
CA ALA A 35 5.78 -1.41 17.13
C ALA A 35 6.11 0.05 16.76
N ILE A 36 5.54 0.57 15.68
CA ILE A 36 5.71 1.96 15.26
C ILE A 36 5.17 2.92 16.33
N GLN A 37 4.00 2.65 16.88
CA GLN A 37 3.41 3.48 17.94
C GLN A 37 4.27 3.48 19.20
N GLN A 38 4.79 2.33 19.60
CA GLN A 38 5.66 2.24 20.79
C GLN A 38 6.96 3.04 20.59
N VAL A 39 7.61 2.93 19.45
CA VAL A 39 8.82 3.66 19.14
C VAL A 39 8.55 5.16 19.12
N ASN A 40 7.48 5.60 18.49
CA ASN A 40 7.05 7.00 18.49
C ASN A 40 6.81 7.52 19.93
N ALA A 41 6.09 6.76 20.76
CA ALA A 41 5.78 7.13 22.15
C ALA A 41 7.04 7.25 23.04
N LYS A 42 8.11 6.53 22.70
CA LYS A 42 9.43 6.61 23.35
C LYS A 42 10.30 7.77 22.85
N GLY A 43 9.76 8.60 21.97
CA GLY A 43 10.46 9.74 21.39
C GLY A 43 11.28 9.44 20.16
N GLY A 44 11.11 8.26 19.58
CA GLY A 44 11.71 7.84 18.32
C GLY A 44 12.68 6.68 18.43
N GLY A 45 13.04 6.11 17.28
CA GLY A 45 13.94 4.98 17.17
C GLY A 45 13.68 4.15 15.93
N LYS A 46 14.05 2.89 15.99
CA LYS A 46 14.03 1.95 14.88
C LYS A 46 13.02 0.82 15.12
N VAL A 47 12.19 0.55 14.12
CA VAL A 47 11.35 -0.66 14.05
C VAL A 47 12.02 -1.61 13.07
N ILE A 48 12.42 -2.79 13.53
CA ILE A 48 13.15 -3.77 12.72
C ILE A 48 12.16 -4.78 12.15
N ILE A 49 12.17 -4.91 10.82
CA ILE A 49 11.52 -6.00 10.08
C ILE A 49 12.63 -6.96 9.65
N PRO A 50 12.76 -8.13 10.30
CA PRO A 50 13.83 -9.08 9.99
C PRO A 50 13.59 -9.81 8.67
N GLU A 51 14.56 -10.64 8.28
CA GLU A 51 14.42 -11.58 7.17
C GLU A 51 13.15 -12.41 7.30
N GLY A 52 12.44 -12.63 6.19
CA GLY A 52 11.22 -13.44 6.14
C GLY A 52 10.15 -12.86 5.20
N LEU A 53 9.05 -13.59 5.10
CA LEU A 53 7.87 -13.18 4.31
C LEU A 53 6.77 -12.66 5.24
N TRP A 54 6.59 -11.34 5.25
CA TRP A 54 5.70 -10.63 6.14
C TRP A 54 4.45 -10.16 5.42
N LEU A 55 3.35 -10.91 5.54
CA LEU A 55 2.04 -10.46 5.02
C LEU A 55 1.48 -9.38 5.94
N THR A 56 1.03 -8.27 5.37
CA THR A 56 0.47 -7.16 6.13
C THR A 56 -0.62 -6.40 5.38
N GLY A 57 -1.48 -5.72 6.11
CA GLY A 57 -2.30 -4.63 5.61
C GLY A 57 -1.57 -3.29 5.70
N PRO A 58 -2.30 -2.15 5.70
CA PRO A 58 -1.69 -0.82 5.70
C PRO A 58 -0.80 -0.55 6.91
N ILE A 59 0.35 0.07 6.65
CA ILE A 59 1.32 0.54 7.65
C ILE A 59 1.29 2.06 7.69
N GLU A 60 1.19 2.65 8.88
CA GLU A 60 1.25 4.09 9.08
C GLU A 60 2.51 4.47 9.85
N LEU A 61 3.39 5.27 9.22
CA LEU A 61 4.57 5.80 9.88
C LEU A 61 4.23 7.03 10.72
N LEU A 62 4.85 7.10 11.88
CA LEU A 62 4.75 8.22 12.82
C LEU A 62 6.09 8.96 12.92
N SER A 63 6.05 10.19 13.45
CA SER A 63 7.24 11.01 13.60
C SER A 63 8.34 10.32 14.40
N ASN A 64 9.58 10.56 14.01
CA ASN A 64 10.79 10.04 14.63
C ASN A 64 10.96 8.51 14.56
N VAL A 65 10.30 7.85 13.62
CA VAL A 65 10.40 6.39 13.42
C VAL A 65 11.17 6.09 12.15
N ASN A 66 12.17 5.19 12.27
CA ASN A 66 12.83 4.54 11.16
C ASN A 66 12.30 3.10 11.03
N LEU A 67 11.57 2.82 9.96
CA LEU A 67 11.18 1.46 9.59
C LEU A 67 12.37 0.82 8.85
N TYR A 68 13.09 -0.06 9.54
CA TYR A 68 14.29 -0.69 9.02
C TYR A 68 13.99 -2.12 8.59
N THR A 69 14.31 -2.45 7.34
CA THR A 69 14.16 -3.80 6.78
C THR A 69 15.52 -4.47 6.61
N GLU A 70 15.67 -5.65 7.17
CA GLU A 70 16.86 -6.45 6.96
C GLU A 70 16.93 -6.95 5.51
N LYS A 71 18.12 -7.40 5.11
CA LYS A 71 18.30 -8.10 3.85
C LYS A 71 17.41 -9.35 3.83
N ASN A 72 16.77 -9.63 2.68
CA ASN A 72 15.81 -10.73 2.51
C ASN A 72 14.49 -10.57 3.30
N ALA A 73 14.22 -9.43 3.89
CA ALA A 73 12.87 -9.11 4.35
C ALA A 73 11.99 -8.81 3.13
N LEU A 74 10.89 -9.54 2.99
CA LEU A 74 9.85 -9.28 1.99
C LEU A 74 8.56 -8.92 2.72
N VAL A 75 8.14 -7.67 2.58
CA VAL A 75 6.86 -7.17 3.09
C VAL A 75 5.86 -7.24 1.97
N LEU A 76 4.92 -8.17 2.05
CA LEU A 76 3.88 -8.39 1.06
C LEU A 76 2.56 -7.79 1.57
N PHE A 77 2.02 -6.83 0.83
CA PHE A 77 0.73 -6.23 1.15
C PHE A 77 -0.43 -7.13 0.73
N SER A 78 -1.42 -7.25 1.61
CA SER A 78 -2.54 -8.16 1.43
C SER A 78 -3.36 -7.86 0.19
N ALA A 79 -3.80 -8.93 -0.49
CA ALA A 79 -4.77 -8.88 -1.57
C ALA A 79 -6.22 -8.69 -1.09
N ASP A 80 -6.47 -8.74 0.22
CA ASP A 80 -7.77 -8.41 0.80
C ASP A 80 -7.92 -6.88 0.85
N HIS A 81 -8.57 -6.34 -0.15
CA HIS A 81 -8.74 -4.89 -0.31
C HIS A 81 -9.65 -4.28 0.77
N SER A 82 -10.43 -5.08 1.47
CA SER A 82 -11.27 -4.61 2.60
C SER A 82 -10.45 -4.12 3.79
N LEU A 83 -9.17 -4.49 3.87
CA LEU A 83 -8.24 -4.04 4.90
C LEU A 83 -7.77 -2.59 4.73
N TYR A 84 -8.01 -2.00 3.55
CA TYR A 84 -7.57 -0.64 3.22
C TYR A 84 -8.73 0.33 3.34
N PRO A 85 -8.79 1.16 4.39
CA PRO A 85 -9.85 2.13 4.55
C PRO A 85 -9.95 3.09 3.36
N ILE A 86 -11.16 3.46 2.97
CA ILE A 86 -11.38 4.50 1.98
C ILE A 86 -11.24 5.86 2.67
N ILE A 87 -10.35 6.69 2.15
CA ILE A 87 -10.02 8.01 2.68
C ILE A 87 -10.27 9.11 1.66
N ASN A 88 -10.56 10.31 2.16
CA ASN A 88 -10.58 11.51 1.33
C ASN A 88 -9.13 11.89 0.98
N THR A 89 -8.88 12.13 -0.29
CA THR A 89 -7.53 12.45 -0.80
C THR A 89 -7.64 13.20 -2.12
N SER A 90 -6.50 13.46 -2.73
CA SER A 90 -6.41 13.92 -4.11
C SER A 90 -5.67 12.88 -4.96
N PHE A 91 -6.03 12.81 -6.23
CA PHE A 91 -5.34 11.99 -7.21
C PHE A 91 -5.19 12.78 -8.51
N GLU A 92 -3.97 12.92 -8.99
CA GLU A 92 -3.65 13.72 -10.18
C GLU A 92 -4.24 15.16 -10.14
N GLY A 93 -4.26 15.75 -8.94
CA GLY A 93 -4.77 17.10 -8.70
C GLY A 93 -6.29 17.22 -8.51
N LEU A 94 -7.02 16.10 -8.56
CA LEU A 94 -8.46 16.07 -8.35
C LEU A 94 -8.81 15.53 -6.97
N GLU A 95 -9.74 16.20 -6.28
CA GLU A 95 -10.28 15.69 -5.02
C GLU A 95 -11.11 14.43 -5.27
N THR A 96 -10.90 13.40 -4.47
CA THR A 96 -11.56 12.12 -4.59
C THR A 96 -11.47 11.30 -3.30
N ARG A 97 -11.99 10.08 -3.33
CA ARG A 97 -11.72 9.06 -2.33
C ARG A 97 -10.89 7.94 -2.96
N ARG A 98 -9.96 7.41 -2.19
CA ARG A 98 -9.16 6.23 -2.56
C ARG A 98 -8.90 5.38 -1.33
N CYS A 99 -8.51 4.12 -1.54
CA CYS A 99 -8.04 3.30 -0.45
C CYS A 99 -6.76 3.89 0.14
N GLN A 100 -6.61 3.76 1.45
CA GLN A 100 -5.38 4.15 2.15
C GLN A 100 -4.18 3.44 1.53
N SER A 101 -3.09 4.17 1.35
CA SER A 101 -1.84 3.59 0.83
C SER A 101 -1.30 2.48 1.73
N PRO A 102 -0.71 1.43 1.14
CA PRO A 102 -0.04 0.39 1.91
C PRO A 102 0.98 0.94 2.91
N ILE A 103 1.70 1.99 2.54
CA ILE A 103 2.57 2.73 3.45
C ILE A 103 2.15 4.19 3.41
N SER A 104 1.80 4.75 4.55
CA SER A 104 1.37 6.15 4.65
C SER A 104 1.99 6.86 5.84
N ALA A 105 2.06 8.19 5.75
CA ALA A 105 2.31 9.09 6.86
C ALA A 105 1.63 10.42 6.59
N ARG A 106 1.13 11.05 7.63
CA ARG A 106 0.48 12.36 7.54
C ARG A 106 0.92 13.26 8.71
N ASN A 107 1.27 14.49 8.38
CA ASN A 107 1.74 15.49 9.36
C ASN A 107 2.90 14.97 10.23
N ALA A 108 3.75 14.11 9.67
CA ALA A 108 4.88 13.51 10.37
C ALA A 108 6.20 14.18 9.99
N GLU A 109 7.13 14.19 10.92
CA GLU A 109 8.47 14.65 10.67
C GLU A 109 9.52 13.63 11.11
N ASN A 110 10.70 13.72 10.46
CA ASN A 110 11.83 12.87 10.80
C ASN A 110 11.47 11.39 10.72
N ILE A 111 10.99 10.96 9.56
CA ILE A 111 10.60 9.58 9.27
C ILE A 111 11.55 8.95 8.25
N ALA A 112 11.80 7.67 8.40
CA ALA A 112 12.67 6.94 7.48
C ALA A 112 12.15 5.54 7.17
N ILE A 113 12.46 5.09 5.96
CA ILE A 113 12.44 3.67 5.59
C ILE A 113 13.82 3.34 5.08
N THR A 114 14.52 2.43 5.75
CA THR A 114 15.91 2.11 5.45
C THR A 114 16.15 0.59 5.41
N GLY A 115 17.37 0.22 5.07
CA GLY A 115 17.76 -1.19 4.96
C GLY A 115 17.71 -1.71 3.54
N HIS A 116 17.53 -3.01 3.36
CA HIS A 116 17.65 -3.68 2.05
C HIS A 116 16.47 -4.60 1.72
N GLY A 117 15.38 -4.48 2.47
CA GLY A 117 14.17 -5.25 2.25
C GLY A 117 13.37 -4.78 1.02
N VAL A 118 12.34 -5.56 0.71
CA VAL A 118 11.43 -5.32 -0.42
C VAL A 118 10.02 -5.12 0.11
N PHE A 119 9.38 -4.04 -0.33
CA PHE A 119 7.96 -3.79 -0.13
C PHE A 119 7.22 -4.06 -1.44
N ASP A 120 6.38 -5.10 -1.43
CA ASP A 120 5.60 -5.54 -2.59
C ASP A 120 4.12 -5.18 -2.38
N GLY A 121 3.64 -4.22 -3.17
CA GLY A 121 2.26 -3.72 -3.07
C GLY A 121 1.19 -4.68 -3.58
N ASN A 122 1.59 -5.85 -4.13
CA ASN A 122 0.66 -6.85 -4.67
C ASN A 122 -0.34 -6.25 -5.68
N GLY A 123 0.16 -5.30 -6.48
CA GLY A 123 -0.66 -4.45 -7.35
C GLY A 123 -1.41 -5.20 -8.44
N ASP A 124 -0.97 -6.40 -8.81
CA ASP A 124 -1.64 -7.22 -9.82
C ASP A 124 -3.07 -7.61 -9.40
N THR A 125 -3.33 -7.66 -8.09
CA THR A 125 -4.68 -7.93 -7.54
C THR A 125 -5.63 -6.74 -7.70
N TRP A 126 -5.07 -5.54 -7.90
CA TRP A 126 -5.82 -4.30 -8.04
C TRP A 126 -6.02 -3.86 -9.48
N ARG A 127 -5.02 -4.09 -10.33
CA ARG A 127 -4.95 -3.48 -11.67
C ARG A 127 -5.84 -4.19 -12.67
N PRO A 128 -6.68 -3.45 -13.42
CA PRO A 128 -7.28 -3.98 -14.62
C PRO A 128 -6.21 -4.48 -15.60
N THR A 129 -6.50 -5.55 -16.30
CA THR A 129 -5.55 -6.18 -17.22
C THR A 129 -6.12 -6.26 -18.62
N LYS A 130 -5.39 -5.69 -19.58
CA LYS A 130 -5.75 -5.76 -20.99
C LYS A 130 -5.41 -7.11 -21.58
N LYS A 131 -6.36 -7.69 -22.35
CA LYS A 131 -6.19 -8.99 -23.01
C LYS A 131 -4.98 -9.03 -23.94
N ASP A 132 -4.69 -7.94 -24.65
CA ASP A 132 -3.57 -7.83 -25.58
C ASP A 132 -2.18 -7.88 -24.93
N LYS A 133 -2.12 -7.76 -23.61
CA LYS A 133 -0.88 -7.88 -22.81
C LYS A 133 -0.58 -9.31 -22.35
N LEU A 134 -1.47 -10.25 -22.62
CA LEU A 134 -1.39 -11.63 -22.16
C LEU A 134 -1.44 -12.61 -23.34
N THR A 135 -0.83 -13.78 -23.14
CA THR A 135 -1.10 -14.92 -24.01
C THR A 135 -2.53 -15.44 -23.80
N GLU A 136 -3.05 -16.18 -24.76
CA GLU A 136 -4.41 -16.74 -24.64
C GLU A 136 -4.59 -17.63 -23.40
N GLY A 137 -3.57 -18.43 -23.08
CA GLY A 137 -3.58 -19.27 -21.89
C GLY A 137 -3.57 -18.45 -20.58
N GLN A 138 -2.78 -17.38 -20.51
CA GLN A 138 -2.76 -16.47 -19.37
C GLN A 138 -4.10 -15.75 -19.21
N TRP A 139 -4.70 -15.31 -20.31
CA TRP A 139 -6.00 -14.67 -20.29
C TRP A 139 -7.10 -15.61 -19.77
N LYS A 140 -7.17 -16.84 -20.29
CA LYS A 140 -8.13 -17.85 -19.81
C LYS A 140 -7.96 -18.13 -18.32
N LYS A 141 -6.70 -18.23 -17.84
CA LYS A 141 -6.41 -18.45 -16.43
C LYS A 141 -6.85 -17.26 -15.58
N LEU A 142 -6.59 -16.03 -16.02
CA LEU A 142 -7.00 -14.82 -15.32
C LEU A 142 -8.53 -14.73 -15.21
N VAL A 143 -9.26 -14.92 -16.29
CA VAL A 143 -10.73 -14.90 -16.30
C VAL A 143 -11.30 -16.01 -15.39
N ALA A 144 -10.70 -17.18 -15.39
CA ALA A 144 -11.12 -18.30 -14.53
C ALA A 144 -10.84 -18.05 -13.04
N SER A 145 -9.93 -17.14 -12.68
CA SER A 145 -9.63 -16.81 -11.30
C SER A 145 -10.69 -15.94 -10.62
N GLY A 146 -11.67 -15.45 -11.37
CA GLY A 146 -12.72 -14.54 -10.89
C GLY A 146 -12.62 -13.18 -11.57
N GLY A 147 -13.31 -12.18 -10.98
CA GLY A 147 -13.41 -10.86 -11.58
C GLY A 147 -14.42 -10.83 -12.74
N VAL A 148 -14.36 -9.76 -13.51
CA VAL A 148 -15.28 -9.53 -14.65
C VAL A 148 -14.51 -9.01 -15.86
N VAL A 149 -15.05 -9.24 -17.03
CA VAL A 149 -14.53 -8.71 -18.30
C VAL A 149 -15.50 -7.64 -18.80
N ASP A 150 -14.96 -6.57 -19.37
CA ASP A 150 -15.80 -5.51 -19.97
C ASP A 150 -16.66 -6.05 -21.14
N THR A 151 -17.63 -5.25 -21.57
CA THR A 151 -18.56 -5.62 -22.65
C THR A 151 -17.86 -5.90 -23.97
N ASP A 152 -16.71 -5.29 -24.21
CA ASP A 152 -15.91 -5.48 -25.41
C ASP A 152 -15.02 -6.76 -25.37
N GLY A 153 -14.96 -7.41 -24.21
CA GLY A 153 -14.15 -8.62 -24.03
C GLY A 153 -12.63 -8.35 -23.99
N ARG A 154 -12.22 -7.10 -23.71
CA ARG A 154 -10.82 -6.66 -23.87
C ARG A 154 -10.09 -6.40 -22.58
N ILE A 155 -10.82 -6.05 -21.51
CA ILE A 155 -10.22 -5.65 -20.22
C ILE A 155 -10.85 -6.48 -19.12
N TRP A 156 -10.01 -7.12 -18.33
CA TRP A 156 -10.40 -7.79 -17.10
C TRP A 156 -10.30 -6.80 -15.92
N TYR A 157 -11.30 -6.85 -15.05
CA TYR A 157 -11.35 -6.10 -13.79
C TYR A 157 -11.46 -7.06 -12.61
N PRO A 158 -10.87 -6.72 -11.44
CA PRO A 158 -10.91 -7.62 -10.28
C PRO A 158 -12.33 -7.81 -9.71
N SER A 159 -13.26 -6.91 -9.98
CA SER A 159 -14.65 -7.01 -9.54
C SER A 159 -15.59 -6.15 -10.41
N GLU A 160 -16.88 -6.38 -10.28
CA GLU A 160 -17.90 -5.51 -10.90
C GLU A 160 -17.83 -4.08 -10.35
N GLY A 161 -17.47 -3.92 -9.07
CA GLY A 161 -17.25 -2.61 -8.47
C GLY A 161 -16.10 -1.85 -9.12
N ALA A 162 -15.01 -2.55 -9.47
CA ALA A 162 -13.91 -1.96 -10.22
C ALA A 162 -14.35 -1.52 -11.62
N LEU A 163 -15.13 -2.35 -12.32
CA LEU A 163 -15.71 -2.00 -13.63
C LEU A 163 -16.62 -0.77 -13.52
N LYS A 164 -17.49 -0.72 -12.51
CA LYS A 164 -18.34 0.47 -12.25
C LYS A 164 -17.50 1.72 -12.03
N GLY A 165 -16.46 1.62 -11.22
CA GLY A 165 -15.54 2.73 -10.97
C GLY A 165 -14.86 3.22 -12.25
N ALA A 166 -14.41 2.31 -13.10
CA ALA A 166 -13.82 2.63 -14.39
C ALA A 166 -14.81 3.38 -15.31
N ILE A 167 -16.05 2.92 -15.39
CA ILE A 167 -17.11 3.56 -16.20
C ILE A 167 -17.38 4.99 -15.69
N LEU A 168 -17.48 5.18 -14.37
CA LEU A 168 -17.75 6.50 -13.78
C LEU A 168 -16.54 7.44 -13.83
N SER A 169 -15.34 6.90 -14.05
CA SER A 169 -14.09 7.67 -14.17
C SER A 169 -13.72 8.00 -15.61
N LYS A 170 -14.51 7.57 -16.58
CA LYS A 170 -14.24 7.82 -17.99
C LYS A 170 -13.98 9.31 -18.22
N ASP A 171 -12.88 9.60 -18.91
CA ASP A 171 -12.44 10.97 -19.22
C ASP A 171 -12.08 11.83 -17.99
N ASN A 172 -11.83 11.22 -16.82
CA ASN A 172 -11.55 11.92 -15.57
C ASN A 172 -10.41 11.33 -14.74
N PHE A 173 -9.31 10.94 -15.35
CA PHE A 173 -8.06 10.53 -14.68
C PHE A 173 -8.25 9.54 -13.51
N ASN A 174 -9.06 8.50 -13.72
CA ASN A 174 -9.36 7.48 -12.70
C ASN A 174 -10.08 8.00 -11.44
N VAL A 175 -10.76 9.12 -11.53
CA VAL A 175 -11.57 9.71 -10.46
C VAL A 175 -13.05 9.53 -10.79
N PRO A 176 -13.81 8.68 -10.07
CA PRO A 176 -15.23 8.51 -10.28
C PRO A 176 -16.00 9.81 -10.10
N ARG A 177 -16.95 10.10 -10.99
CA ARG A 177 -17.82 11.28 -10.96
C ARG A 177 -19.27 10.91 -10.69
N GLY A 178 -20.01 11.88 -10.17
CA GLY A 178 -21.43 11.81 -9.88
C GLY A 178 -21.73 12.05 -8.40
N GLU A 179 -22.99 12.05 -8.08
CA GLU A 179 -23.45 12.04 -6.69
C GLU A 179 -23.34 10.60 -6.16
N LEU A 180 -22.28 10.34 -5.38
CA LEU A 180 -21.94 9.02 -4.89
C LEU A 180 -22.19 8.94 -3.39
N THR A 181 -22.89 7.90 -2.95
CA THR A 181 -23.08 7.56 -1.54
C THR A 181 -21.85 6.83 -1.00
N ASP A 182 -21.73 6.72 0.31
CA ASP A 182 -20.67 5.93 0.94
C ASP A 182 -20.71 4.46 0.49
N SER A 183 -21.90 3.91 0.28
CA SER A 183 -22.10 2.57 -0.27
C SER A 183 -21.58 2.43 -1.72
N ASP A 184 -21.73 3.47 -2.55
CA ASP A 184 -21.16 3.46 -3.90
C ASP A 184 -19.63 3.43 -3.85
N TRP A 185 -19.02 4.23 -2.96
CA TRP A 185 -17.58 4.22 -2.78
C TRP A 185 -17.07 2.86 -2.29
N ASP A 186 -17.73 2.25 -1.31
CA ASP A 186 -17.39 0.91 -0.83
C ASP A 186 -17.50 -0.15 -1.94
N TYR A 187 -18.53 -0.08 -2.76
CA TYR A 187 -18.70 -1.00 -3.89
C TYR A 187 -17.58 -0.89 -4.93
N MET A 188 -17.07 0.34 -5.17
CA MET A 188 -15.99 0.60 -6.12
C MET A 188 -14.59 0.44 -5.52
N ARG A 189 -14.44 -0.07 -4.32
CA ARG A 189 -13.17 -0.17 -3.56
C ARG A 189 -12.00 -0.62 -4.42
N ASP A 190 -12.17 -1.66 -5.22
CA ASP A 190 -11.11 -2.24 -6.05
C ASP A 190 -10.65 -1.31 -7.20
N TRP A 191 -11.46 -0.30 -7.54
CA TRP A 191 -11.07 0.77 -8.46
C TRP A 191 -10.30 1.90 -7.79
N LEU A 192 -10.50 2.11 -6.51
CA LEU A 192 -9.91 3.17 -5.72
C LEU A 192 -8.46 2.83 -5.32
N ARG A 193 -7.67 2.45 -6.29
CA ARG A 193 -6.31 1.93 -6.15
C ARG A 193 -5.40 2.95 -5.49
N PRO A 194 -4.75 2.62 -4.35
CA PRO A 194 -3.84 3.54 -3.70
C PRO A 194 -2.49 3.61 -4.42
N VAL A 195 -1.75 4.68 -4.19
CA VAL A 195 -0.30 4.67 -4.41
C VAL A 195 0.36 3.81 -3.33
N LEU A 196 1.51 3.20 -3.64
CA LEU A 196 2.16 2.30 -2.69
C LEU A 196 2.61 3.04 -1.42
N LEU A 197 3.19 4.22 -1.60
CA LEU A 197 3.71 5.04 -0.52
C LEU A 197 3.19 6.47 -0.65
N SER A 198 2.55 6.98 0.40
CA SER A 198 1.97 8.33 0.43
C SER A 198 2.35 9.07 1.70
N PHE A 199 3.17 10.09 1.57
CA PHE A 199 3.57 10.97 2.67
C PHE A 199 3.00 12.37 2.43
N ILE A 200 2.05 12.77 3.27
CA ILE A 200 1.32 14.04 3.13
C ILE A 200 1.68 14.97 4.28
N LYS A 201 2.10 16.19 3.94
CA LYS A 201 2.55 17.20 4.93
C LYS A 201 3.64 16.65 5.87
N CYS A 202 4.57 15.89 5.30
CA CYS A 202 5.72 15.35 6.02
C CYS A 202 6.98 16.14 5.71
N ASN A 203 7.90 16.19 6.66
CA ASN A 203 9.22 16.79 6.45
C ASN A 203 10.33 15.91 7.04
N LYS A 204 11.58 16.12 6.60
CA LYS A 204 12.73 15.29 6.98
C LYS A 204 12.48 13.80 6.73
N VAL A 205 12.22 13.45 5.47
CA VAL A 205 11.95 12.08 5.01
C VAL A 205 13.20 11.48 4.43
N LEU A 206 13.54 10.25 4.82
CA LEU A 206 14.63 9.47 4.24
C LEU A 206 14.09 8.13 3.73
N LEU A 207 14.35 7.84 2.45
CA LEU A 207 14.13 6.52 1.85
C LEU A 207 15.50 6.04 1.34
N GLU A 208 16.05 4.98 1.91
CA GLU A 208 17.39 4.51 1.58
C GLU A 208 17.50 2.99 1.57
N GLY A 209 17.91 2.43 0.45
CA GLY A 209 18.24 1.02 0.28
C GLY A 209 17.07 0.08 0.06
N ALA A 210 15.88 0.38 0.56
CA ALA A 210 14.69 -0.43 0.36
C ALA A 210 14.19 -0.41 -1.09
N THR A 211 13.57 -1.51 -1.51
CA THR A 211 12.94 -1.65 -2.82
C THR A 211 11.43 -1.57 -2.69
N PHE A 212 10.79 -0.76 -3.52
CA PHE A 212 9.33 -0.64 -3.62
C PHE A 212 8.88 -1.14 -4.98
N LYS A 213 7.97 -2.09 -5.03
CA LYS A 213 7.51 -2.69 -6.29
C LYS A 213 6.04 -3.08 -6.28
N ASN A 214 5.50 -3.37 -7.45
CA ASN A 214 4.13 -3.84 -7.66
C ASN A 214 3.08 -2.95 -6.99
N SER A 215 3.16 -1.65 -7.21
CA SER A 215 2.16 -0.72 -6.69
C SER A 215 0.78 -0.98 -7.29
N PRO A 216 -0.30 -0.82 -6.52
CA PRO A 216 -1.66 -0.78 -7.06
C PRO A 216 -1.88 0.29 -8.13
N SER A 217 -1.21 1.44 -8.00
CA SER A 217 -1.15 2.51 -9.01
C SER A 217 0.28 3.06 -9.12
N TRP A 218 0.54 4.32 -8.75
CA TRP A 218 1.90 4.87 -8.72
C TRP A 218 2.70 4.35 -7.51
N CYS A 219 4.03 4.24 -7.62
CA CYS A 219 4.86 3.79 -6.49
C CYS A 219 4.98 4.84 -5.37
N LEU A 220 5.14 6.11 -5.76
CA LEU A 220 5.35 7.26 -4.86
C LEU A 220 4.45 8.42 -5.28
#